data_e6015fd317889581fd6665cc3c1e3f1b
#
_entry.id   e6015fd317889581fd6665cc3c1e3f1b
#
_cell.length_a   1.000
_cell.length_b   1.000
_cell.length_c   1.000
_cell.angle_alpha   90.00
_cell.angle_beta   90.00
_cell.angle_gamma   90.00
#
_symmetry.space_group_name_H-M   'P 1'
#
loop_
_entity.id
_entity.type
_entity.pdbx_description
1 polymer ?
#
loop_
_entity_poly.entity_id
_entity_poly.type
_entity_poly.pdbx_seq_one_letter_code
_entity_poly.pdbx_strand_id
1 'polypeptide(L)'
;MNTCIRSTFKCTFEVFKAKVMEDKLQWSKFVDDYQIAKVDEHNSIMVMNVLDFEAMEAFMTTDEMKAWDADHGCVDIVYSLSPVE
;
A
#
# COMPACT_ATOMS: atom_id res chain seq x y z
N MET A 1 -11.49 2.33 -9.11
CA MET A 1 -10.36 2.59 -8.18
C MET A 1 -10.43 4.02 -7.67
N ASN A 2 -10.35 4.19 -6.37
CA ASN A 2 -10.45 5.51 -5.75
C ASN A 2 -9.17 5.96 -5.03
N THR A 3 -8.14 5.11 -5.00
CA THR A 3 -6.93 5.36 -4.24
C THR A 3 -5.70 4.88 -5.00
N CYS A 4 -4.61 5.65 -4.92
CA CYS A 4 -3.30 5.26 -5.42
C CYS A 4 -2.28 5.45 -4.30
N ILE A 5 -1.50 4.43 -4.01
CA ILE A 5 -0.40 4.52 -3.06
C ILE A 5 0.90 4.39 -3.83
N ARG A 6 1.73 5.42 -3.73
CA ARG A 6 3.09 5.40 -4.24
C ARG A 6 4.02 5.09 -3.09
N SER A 7 4.77 4.01 -3.21
CA SER A 7 5.69 3.54 -2.16
C SER A 7 7.12 3.58 -2.63
N THR A 8 8.01 4.06 -1.78
CA THR A 8 9.46 4.04 -1.97
C THR A 8 10.07 3.28 -0.80
N PHE A 9 11.02 2.40 -1.05
CA PHE A 9 11.59 1.54 -0.02
C PHE A 9 13.05 1.22 -0.34
N LYS A 10 13.83 0.87 0.69
CA LYS A 10 15.23 0.48 0.53
C LYS A 10 15.41 -1.00 0.23
N CYS A 11 14.43 -1.84 0.58
CA CYS A 11 14.43 -3.25 0.19
C CYS A 11 14.08 -3.40 -1.29
N THR A 12 14.09 -4.64 -1.79
CA THR A 12 13.69 -4.92 -3.18
C THR A 12 12.17 -4.87 -3.31
N PHE A 13 11.69 -4.70 -4.55
CA PHE A 13 10.25 -4.76 -4.83
C PHE A 13 9.66 -6.11 -4.41
N GLU A 14 10.38 -7.21 -4.61
CA GLU A 14 9.90 -8.55 -4.25
C GLU A 14 9.67 -8.66 -2.74
N VAL A 15 10.55 -8.11 -1.91
CA VAL A 15 10.38 -8.07 -0.46
C VAL A 15 9.17 -7.22 -0.08
N PHE A 16 9.02 -6.05 -0.69
CA PHE A 16 7.89 -5.17 -0.47
C PHE A 16 6.58 -5.84 -0.85
N LYS A 17 6.51 -6.41 -2.05
CA LYS A 17 5.31 -7.10 -2.54
C LYS A 17 4.93 -8.28 -1.65
N ALA A 18 5.92 -9.05 -1.19
CA ALA A 18 5.68 -10.17 -0.29
C ALA A 18 5.01 -9.71 1.00
N LYS A 19 5.44 -8.57 1.56
CA LYS A 19 4.80 -7.97 2.75
C LYS A 19 3.36 -7.57 2.47
N VAL A 20 3.10 -6.91 1.34
CA VAL A 20 1.74 -6.51 0.95
C VAL A 20 0.84 -7.75 0.85
N MET A 21 1.30 -8.80 0.21
CA MET A 21 0.53 -10.04 0.05
C MET A 21 0.35 -10.79 1.36
N GLU A 22 1.36 -10.79 2.24
CA GLU A 22 1.25 -11.39 3.57
C GLU A 22 0.12 -10.75 4.38
N ASP A 23 -0.05 -9.44 4.27
CA ASP A 23 -1.06 -8.68 5.01
C ASP A 23 -2.43 -8.66 4.33
N LYS A 24 -2.59 -9.30 3.19
CA LYS A 24 -3.82 -9.23 2.37
C LYS A 24 -5.07 -9.64 3.14
N LEU A 25 -5.00 -10.64 4.02
CA LEU A 25 -6.14 -11.05 4.83
C LEU A 25 -6.65 -9.92 5.73
N GLN A 26 -5.78 -9.00 6.10
CA GLN A 26 -6.14 -7.84 6.92
C GLN A 26 -6.74 -6.72 6.07
N TRP A 27 -6.02 -6.25 5.04
CA TRP A 27 -6.49 -5.10 4.28
C TRP A 27 -7.60 -5.43 3.28
N SER A 28 -7.78 -6.68 2.90
CA SER A 28 -8.90 -7.07 2.02
C SER A 28 -10.27 -6.89 2.66
N LYS A 29 -10.34 -6.67 3.97
CA LYS A 29 -11.60 -6.37 4.67
C LYS A 29 -12.17 -5.01 4.27
N PHE A 30 -11.31 -4.07 3.82
CA PHE A 30 -11.72 -2.74 3.44
C PHE A 30 -11.23 -2.32 2.04
N VAL A 31 -10.70 -3.27 1.27
CA VAL A 31 -10.30 -3.07 -0.13
C VAL A 31 -10.88 -4.20 -0.96
N ASP A 32 -11.72 -3.89 -1.94
CA ASP A 32 -12.38 -4.93 -2.76
C ASP A 32 -11.73 -5.15 -4.12
N ASP A 33 -10.86 -4.25 -4.57
CA ASP A 33 -10.15 -4.39 -5.83
C ASP A 33 -8.80 -3.68 -5.75
N TYR A 34 -7.79 -4.23 -6.41
CA TYR A 34 -6.46 -3.64 -6.39
C TYR A 34 -5.61 -4.11 -7.57
N GLN A 35 -4.60 -3.31 -7.88
CA GLN A 35 -3.49 -3.70 -8.76
C GLN A 35 -2.21 -3.13 -8.19
N ILE A 36 -1.13 -3.91 -8.24
CA ILE A 36 0.19 -3.46 -7.79
C ILE A 36 1.16 -3.58 -8.96
N ALA A 37 1.95 -2.54 -9.16
CA ALA A 37 2.91 -2.47 -10.25
C ALA A 37 4.31 -2.10 -9.73
N LYS A 38 5.31 -2.78 -10.29
CA LYS A 38 6.71 -2.44 -10.06
C LYS A 38 7.08 -1.27 -10.97
N VAL A 39 7.54 -0.17 -10.37
CA VAL A 39 8.12 0.95 -11.13
C VAL A 39 9.61 0.68 -11.34
N ASP A 40 10.31 0.36 -10.26
CA ASP A 40 11.70 -0.14 -10.26
C ASP A 40 11.92 -0.96 -8.98
N GLU A 41 13.18 -1.33 -8.70
CA GLU A 41 13.50 -2.16 -7.52
C GLU A 41 13.11 -1.52 -6.19
N HIS A 42 12.99 -0.19 -6.14
CA HIS A 42 12.76 0.54 -4.90
C HIS A 42 11.50 1.40 -4.94
N ASN A 43 10.64 1.23 -5.94
CA ASN A 43 9.43 2.02 -6.11
C ASN A 43 8.28 1.16 -6.63
N SER A 44 7.09 1.38 -6.07
CA SER A 44 5.87 0.70 -6.44
C SER A 44 4.72 1.67 -6.53
N ILE A 45 3.75 1.35 -7.38
CA ILE A 45 2.45 2.01 -7.43
C ILE A 45 1.40 0.95 -7.22
N MET A 46 0.48 1.18 -6.28
CA MET A 46 -0.66 0.33 -6.03
C MET A 46 -1.93 1.14 -6.18
N VAL A 47 -2.81 0.75 -7.08
CA VAL A 47 -4.14 1.35 -7.18
C VAL A 47 -5.14 0.41 -6.55
N MET A 48 -6.13 0.96 -5.85
CA MET A 48 -7.09 0.16 -5.11
C MET A 48 -8.41 0.86 -4.97
N ASN A 49 -9.44 0.08 -4.69
CA ASN A 49 -10.74 0.59 -4.33
C ASN A 49 -10.95 0.39 -2.83
N VAL A 50 -10.83 1.47 -2.08
CA VAL A 50 -10.95 1.47 -0.61
C VAL A 50 -12.41 1.70 -0.24
N LEU A 51 -12.94 0.81 0.58
CA LEU A 51 -14.34 0.85 1.06
C LEU A 51 -14.46 1.63 2.36
N ASP A 52 -13.40 1.67 3.17
CA ASP A 52 -13.37 2.31 4.48
C ASP A 52 -11.99 2.93 4.72
N PHE A 53 -11.90 4.24 4.53
CA PHE A 53 -10.62 4.97 4.67
C PHE A 53 -10.14 5.03 6.12
N GLU A 54 -11.03 5.04 7.09
CA GLU A 54 -10.64 5.01 8.51
C GLU A 54 -9.96 3.70 8.86
N ALA A 55 -10.51 2.58 8.37
CA ALA A 55 -9.93 1.26 8.57
C ALA A 55 -8.56 1.15 7.90
N MET A 56 -8.42 1.70 6.69
CA MET A 56 -7.14 1.73 5.98
C MET A 56 -6.09 2.53 6.74
N GLU A 57 -6.45 3.71 7.24
CA GLU A 57 -5.53 4.54 8.01
C GLU A 57 -5.11 3.83 9.29
N ALA A 58 -6.06 3.21 10.01
CA ALA A 58 -5.76 2.45 11.21
C ALA A 58 -4.80 1.30 10.92
N PHE A 59 -4.99 0.58 9.82
CA PHE A 59 -4.10 -0.51 9.40
C PHE A 59 -2.69 0.00 9.10
N MET A 60 -2.57 1.09 8.34
CA MET A 60 -1.29 1.63 7.90
C MET A 60 -0.48 2.26 9.04
N THR A 61 -1.14 2.61 10.14
CA THR A 61 -0.51 3.28 11.29
C THR A 61 -0.34 2.38 12.52
N THR A 62 -0.52 1.06 12.36
CA THR A 62 -0.24 0.12 13.45
C THR A 62 1.25 0.14 13.81
N ASP A 63 1.58 -0.25 15.03
CA ASP A 63 2.97 -0.34 15.47
C ASP A 63 3.78 -1.31 14.62
N GLU A 64 3.17 -2.42 14.19
CA GLU A 64 3.80 -3.40 13.31
C GLU A 64 4.16 -2.79 11.95
N MET A 65 3.24 -2.04 11.36
CA MET A 65 3.47 -1.40 10.07
C MET A 65 4.52 -0.31 10.17
N LYS A 66 4.49 0.49 11.23
CA LYS A 66 5.50 1.52 11.47
C LYS A 66 6.89 0.92 11.65
N ALA A 67 7.00 -0.18 12.38
CA ALA A 67 8.26 -0.89 12.59
C ALA A 67 8.78 -1.46 11.27
N TRP A 68 7.92 -2.09 10.48
CA TRP A 68 8.30 -2.65 9.18
C TRP A 68 8.78 -1.53 8.25
N ASP A 69 8.05 -0.42 8.18
CA ASP A 69 8.42 0.73 7.35
C ASP A 69 9.77 1.31 7.76
N ALA A 70 10.03 1.45 9.06
CA ALA A 70 11.31 1.93 9.58
C ALA A 70 12.46 0.99 9.21
N ASP A 71 12.25 -0.31 9.37
CA ASP A 71 13.28 -1.33 9.09
C ASP A 71 13.64 -1.40 7.60
N HIS A 72 12.69 -1.11 6.72
CA HIS A 72 12.87 -1.22 5.27
C HIS A 72 12.96 0.13 4.55
N GLY A 73 12.96 1.23 5.31
CA GLY A 73 12.99 2.57 4.74
C GLY A 73 11.80 2.86 3.84
N CYS A 74 10.63 2.32 4.19
CA CYS A 74 9.43 2.45 3.37
C CYS A 74 8.71 3.77 3.66
N VAL A 75 8.40 4.52 2.61
CA VAL A 75 7.62 5.76 2.68
C VAL A 75 6.49 5.65 1.67
N ASP A 76 5.26 5.83 2.14
CA ASP A 76 4.06 5.79 1.32
C ASP A 76 3.47 7.18 1.16
N ILE A 77 3.01 7.49 -0.06
CA ILE A 77 2.21 8.68 -0.35
C ILE A 77 0.87 8.18 -0.89
N VAL A 78 -0.20 8.59 -0.24
CA VAL A 78 -1.56 8.16 -0.60
C VAL A 78 -2.25 9.29 -1.36
N TYR A 79 -2.74 8.96 -2.55
CA TYR A 79 -3.49 9.89 -3.41
C TYR A 79 -4.92 9.40 -3.55
N SER A 80 -5.87 10.32 -3.60
CA SER A 80 -7.22 9.99 -4.04
C SER A 80 -7.31 10.09 -5.56
N LEU A 81 -8.10 9.20 -6.16
CA LEU A 81 -8.31 9.16 -7.61
C LEU A 81 -9.76 9.50 -7.93
N SER A 82 -9.95 10.32 -8.96
CA SER A 82 -11.27 10.64 -9.49
C SER A 82 -11.25 10.48 -11.01
N PRO A 83 -12.21 9.74 -11.60
CA PRO A 83 -12.29 9.63 -13.05
C PRO A 83 -12.49 10.99 -13.69
N VAL A 84 -11.92 11.19 -14.85
CA VAL A 84 -12.18 12.37 -15.68
C VAL A 84 -13.29 11.98 -16.66
N GLU A 85 -14.43 12.63 -16.51
CA GLU A 85 -15.63 12.34 -17.28
C GLU A 85 -15.93 13.43 -18.30
#